data_b8cb8a56ac1bed826da135d5b4704fa2
#
_entry.id   b8cb8a56ac1bed826da135d5b4704fa2
#
_cell.length_a   1.000
_cell.length_b   1.000
_cell.length_c   1.000
_cell.angle_alpha   90.00
_cell.angle_beta   90.00
_cell.angle_gamma   90.00
#
_symmetry.space_group_name_H-M   'P 1'
#
loop_
_entity.id
_entity.type
_entity.pdbx_description
1 polymer ?
#
loop_
_entity_poly.entity_id
_entity_poly.type
_entity_poly.pdbx_seq_one_letter_code
_entity_poly.pdbx_strand_id
1 'polypeptide(L)'
;MQRLKDWTVEDLNEEQKKVHDEIVKGPRGSVVGPLRIWLNNPKLAKVAQQVGAYARYGTSLDNSLSELAIITTGRVWSSKFEWEHHAPLALSLIHI
;
A
#
# COMPACT_ATOMS: atom_id res chain seq x y z
N MET A 1 16.73 10.45 6.44
CA MET A 1 17.73 9.62 5.68
C MET A 1 17.15 8.23 5.43
N GLN A 2 17.13 7.82 4.19
CA GLN A 2 16.64 6.49 3.82
C GLN A 2 17.74 5.46 4.03
N ARG A 3 17.44 4.42 4.81
CA ARG A 3 18.41 3.37 5.15
C ARG A 3 18.35 2.18 4.19
N LEU A 4 17.17 1.91 3.64
CA LEU A 4 16.96 0.81 2.71
C LEU A 4 16.91 1.34 1.30
N LYS A 5 17.37 0.52 0.36
CA LYS A 5 17.39 0.91 -1.05
C LYS A 5 15.95 1.04 -1.55
N ASP A 6 15.71 2.10 -2.31
CA ASP A 6 14.48 2.30 -3.07
C ASP A 6 14.74 1.80 -4.49
N TRP A 7 14.22 0.63 -4.79
CA TRP A 7 14.51 -0.08 -6.03
C TRP A 7 13.74 0.52 -7.21
N THR A 8 14.45 0.73 -8.32
CA THR A 8 13.79 0.97 -9.61
C THR A 8 13.36 -0.37 -10.22
N VAL A 9 12.38 -0.35 -11.10
CA VAL A 9 11.87 -1.60 -11.72
C VAL A 9 12.99 -2.34 -12.46
N GLU A 10 13.88 -1.60 -13.10
CA GLU A 10 14.99 -2.15 -13.87
C GLU A 10 16.02 -2.85 -12.98
N ASP A 11 16.13 -2.45 -11.72
CA ASP A 11 17.12 -3.00 -10.78
C ASP A 11 16.60 -4.21 -10.00
N LEU A 12 15.33 -4.55 -10.12
CA LEU A 12 14.73 -5.67 -9.39
C LEU A 12 15.30 -7.01 -9.87
N ASN A 13 15.63 -7.90 -8.92
CA ASN A 13 15.95 -9.28 -9.25
C ASN A 13 14.66 -10.04 -9.61
N GLU A 14 14.78 -11.30 -10.02
CA GLU A 14 13.63 -12.09 -10.46
C GLU A 14 12.57 -12.26 -9.35
N GLU A 15 13.00 -12.52 -8.12
CA GLU A 15 12.09 -12.71 -6.99
C GLU A 15 11.35 -11.42 -6.65
N GLN A 16 12.07 -10.29 -6.61
CA GLN A 16 11.48 -8.98 -6.37
C GLN A 16 10.51 -8.59 -7.49
N LYS A 17 10.89 -8.83 -8.74
CA LYS A 17 10.04 -8.50 -9.90
C LYS A 17 8.76 -9.29 -9.88
N LYS A 18 8.82 -10.56 -9.49
CA LYS A 18 7.63 -11.40 -9.40
C LYS A 18 6.62 -10.84 -8.39
N VAL A 19 7.09 -10.41 -7.23
CA VAL A 19 6.22 -9.79 -6.22
C VAL A 19 5.71 -8.43 -6.70
N HIS A 20 6.57 -7.62 -7.31
CA HIS A 20 6.18 -6.35 -7.91
C HIS A 20 5.03 -6.55 -8.91
N ASP A 21 5.16 -7.50 -9.80
CA ASP A 21 4.15 -7.76 -10.84
C ASP A 21 2.84 -8.28 -10.23
N GLU A 22 2.90 -9.09 -9.18
CA GLU A 22 1.71 -9.52 -8.45
C GLU A 22 0.94 -8.32 -7.86
N ILE A 23 1.66 -7.37 -7.28
CA ILE A 23 1.05 -6.16 -6.71
C ILE A 23 0.41 -5.31 -7.81
N VAL A 24 1.10 -5.12 -8.93
CA VAL A 24 0.60 -4.30 -10.04
C VAL A 24 -0.64 -4.92 -10.67
N LYS A 25 -0.70 -6.25 -10.77
CA LYS A 25 -1.88 -6.96 -11.30
C LYS A 25 -3.05 -6.97 -10.33
N GLY A 26 -2.80 -6.76 -9.06
CA GLY A 26 -3.84 -6.74 -8.04
C GLY A 26 -4.61 -5.41 -8.00
N PRO A 27 -5.50 -5.25 -7.01
CA PRO A 27 -6.37 -4.07 -6.93
C PRO A 27 -5.64 -2.76 -6.70
N ARG A 28 -4.40 -2.79 -6.20
CA ARG A 28 -3.60 -1.57 -5.98
C ARG A 28 -3.12 -0.95 -7.28
N GLY A 29 -2.77 -1.75 -8.28
CA GLY A 29 -2.30 -1.30 -9.59
C GLY A 29 -0.89 -0.74 -9.63
N SER A 30 -0.28 -0.42 -8.48
CA SER A 30 1.06 0.16 -8.41
C SER A 30 1.74 -0.18 -7.09
N VAL A 31 3.05 -0.05 -7.05
CA VAL A 31 3.86 -0.28 -5.86
C VAL A 31 4.30 1.07 -5.30
N VAL A 32 3.70 1.49 -4.21
CA VAL A 32 3.97 2.81 -3.60
C VAL A 32 4.21 2.68 -2.10
N GLY A 33 4.87 3.68 -1.53
CA GLY A 33 5.07 3.80 -0.09
C GLY A 33 5.77 2.60 0.53
N PRO A 34 5.22 2.05 1.63
CA PRO A 34 5.86 0.93 2.34
C PRO A 34 6.11 -0.29 1.47
N LEU A 35 5.27 -0.51 0.44
CA LEU A 35 5.44 -1.64 -0.47
C LEU A 35 6.80 -1.60 -1.20
N ARG A 36 7.26 -0.41 -1.55
CA ARG A 36 8.58 -0.22 -2.18
C ARG A 36 9.71 -0.64 -1.24
N ILE A 37 9.57 -0.32 0.04
CA ILE A 37 10.56 -0.68 1.05
C ILE A 37 10.54 -2.19 1.30
N TRP A 38 9.35 -2.80 1.33
CA TRP A 38 9.20 -4.24 1.53
C TRP A 38 9.85 -5.07 0.43
N LEU A 39 10.05 -4.52 -0.77
CA LEU A 39 10.74 -5.23 -1.85
C LEU A 39 12.19 -5.59 -1.50
N ASN A 40 12.79 -4.95 -0.49
CA ASN A 40 14.08 -5.37 0.04
C ASN A 40 14.02 -6.79 0.65
N ASN A 41 12.83 -7.25 1.02
CA ASN A 41 12.58 -8.62 1.45
C ASN A 41 11.35 -9.15 0.69
N PRO A 42 11.53 -9.73 -0.50
CA PRO A 42 10.40 -10.10 -1.35
C PRO A 42 9.49 -11.14 -0.74
N LYS A 43 9.98 -12.02 0.12
CA LYS A 43 9.14 -12.99 0.83
C LYS A 43 8.18 -12.29 1.77
N LEU A 44 8.66 -11.31 2.52
CA LEU A 44 7.82 -10.48 3.38
C LEU A 44 6.85 -9.66 2.55
N ALA A 45 7.34 -9.00 1.50
CA ALA A 45 6.51 -8.16 0.63
C ALA A 45 5.32 -8.94 0.08
N LYS A 46 5.53 -10.19 -0.33
CA LYS A 46 4.48 -11.04 -0.88
C LYS A 46 3.32 -11.23 0.11
N VAL A 47 3.62 -11.67 1.33
CA VAL A 47 2.58 -11.98 2.30
C VAL A 47 2.00 -10.73 2.95
N ALA A 48 2.82 -9.73 3.22
CA ALA A 48 2.36 -8.49 3.85
C ALA A 48 1.44 -7.70 2.91
N GLN A 49 1.76 -7.62 1.62
CA GLN A 49 0.90 -6.94 0.66
C GLN A 49 -0.45 -7.65 0.49
N GLN A 50 -0.50 -8.97 0.61
CA GLN A 50 -1.74 -9.73 0.56
C GLN A 50 -2.64 -9.39 1.75
N VAL A 51 -2.08 -9.30 2.96
CA VAL A 51 -2.83 -8.87 4.15
C VAL A 51 -3.37 -7.46 3.96
N GLY A 52 -2.51 -6.54 3.51
CA GLY A 52 -2.91 -5.16 3.25
C GLY A 52 -3.99 -5.03 2.17
N ALA A 53 -3.86 -5.78 1.10
CA ALA A 53 -4.86 -5.79 0.03
C ALA A 53 -6.20 -6.33 0.52
N TYR A 54 -6.21 -7.38 1.32
CA TYR A 54 -7.44 -7.89 1.92
C TYR A 54 -8.10 -6.85 2.83
N ALA A 55 -7.31 -6.25 3.74
CA ALA A 55 -7.84 -5.26 4.67
C ALA A 55 -8.46 -4.05 3.96
N ARG A 56 -7.86 -3.66 2.83
CA ARG A 56 -8.31 -2.48 2.08
C ARG A 56 -9.45 -2.77 1.12
N TYR A 57 -9.41 -3.92 0.43
CA TYR A 57 -10.31 -4.19 -0.69
C TYR A 57 -11.17 -5.44 -0.52
N GLY A 58 -10.77 -6.37 0.36
CA GLY A 58 -11.39 -7.70 0.43
C GLY A 58 -12.43 -7.88 1.53
N THR A 59 -12.63 -6.89 2.40
CA THR A 59 -13.59 -6.98 3.50
C THR A 59 -15.01 -6.59 3.03
N SER A 60 -15.98 -6.83 3.89
CA SER A 60 -17.38 -6.42 3.67
C SER A 60 -17.63 -4.92 3.91
N LEU A 61 -16.60 -4.18 4.39
CA LEU A 61 -16.76 -2.75 4.63
C LEU A 61 -16.79 -1.98 3.31
N ASP A 62 -17.65 -0.96 3.24
CA ASP A 62 -17.60 0.00 2.15
C ASP A 62 -16.23 0.66 2.08
N ASN A 63 -15.81 1.00 0.87
CA ASN A 63 -14.53 1.68 0.66
C ASN A 63 -14.44 2.99 1.45
N SER A 64 -15.55 3.71 1.61
CA SER A 64 -15.58 4.93 2.42
C SER A 64 -15.19 4.66 3.88
N LEU A 65 -15.67 3.55 4.45
CA LEU A 65 -15.34 3.16 5.82
C LEU A 65 -13.91 2.64 5.94
N SER A 66 -13.44 1.86 4.96
CA SER A 66 -12.05 1.39 4.93
C SER A 66 -11.07 2.57 4.87
N GLU A 67 -11.32 3.53 4.00
CA GLU A 67 -10.46 4.71 3.87
C GLU A 67 -10.54 5.59 5.13
N LEU A 68 -11.71 5.71 5.75
CA LEU A 68 -11.85 6.43 7.02
C LEU A 68 -11.01 5.78 8.12
N ALA A 69 -11.03 4.45 8.22
CA ALA A 69 -10.20 3.72 9.18
C ALA A 69 -8.71 3.94 8.92
N ILE A 70 -8.28 3.94 7.67
CA ILE A 70 -6.90 4.16 7.28
C ILE A 70 -6.43 5.56 7.66
N ILE A 71 -7.19 6.60 7.32
CA ILE A 71 -6.77 7.97 7.64
C ILE A 71 -6.85 8.25 9.13
N THR A 72 -7.79 7.67 9.85
CA THR A 72 -7.87 7.77 11.30
C THR A 72 -6.63 7.16 11.96
N THR A 73 -6.25 5.97 11.55
CA THR A 73 -5.04 5.30 12.02
C THR A 73 -3.80 6.12 11.69
N GLY A 74 -3.72 6.61 10.44
CA GLY A 74 -2.62 7.45 10.00
C GLY A 74 -2.49 8.71 10.83
N ARG A 75 -3.60 9.35 11.19
CA ARG A 75 -3.59 10.56 12.03
C ARG A 75 -3.15 10.27 13.46
N VAL A 76 -3.67 9.19 14.06
CA VAL A 76 -3.32 8.80 15.44
C VAL A 76 -1.82 8.55 15.58
N TRP A 77 -1.21 7.88 14.59
CA TRP A 77 0.20 7.54 14.60
C TRP A 77 1.08 8.56 13.87
N SER A 78 0.50 9.70 13.48
CA SER A 78 1.20 10.81 12.79
C SER A 78 1.93 10.36 11.52
N SER A 79 1.30 9.48 10.75
CA SER A 79 1.83 9.05 9.47
C SER A 79 1.40 10.02 8.37
N LYS A 80 2.32 10.92 7.99
CA LYS A 80 2.08 11.90 6.94
C LYS A 80 1.77 11.24 5.61
N PHE A 81 2.52 10.19 5.24
CA PHE A 81 2.32 9.46 3.99
C PHE A 81 0.89 8.91 3.90
N GLU A 82 0.44 8.19 4.94
CA GLU A 82 -0.89 7.58 4.91
C GLU A 82 -2.00 8.64 4.83
N TRP A 83 -1.85 9.74 5.56
CA TRP A 83 -2.81 10.82 5.49
C TRP A 83 -2.85 11.45 4.09
N GLU A 84 -1.70 11.84 3.54
CA GLU A 84 -1.63 12.51 2.24
C GLU A 84 -2.09 11.62 1.09
N HIS A 85 -1.83 10.31 1.18
CA HIS A 85 -2.23 9.37 0.15
C HIS A 85 -3.71 9.02 0.20
N HIS A 86 -4.27 8.83 1.39
CA HIS A 86 -5.63 8.32 1.56
C HIS A 86 -6.69 9.38 1.82
N ALA A 87 -6.35 10.55 2.35
CA ALA A 87 -7.35 11.59 2.61
C ALA A 87 -8.10 12.03 1.34
N PRO A 88 -7.43 12.26 0.19
CA PRO A 88 -8.16 12.55 -1.05
C PRO A 88 -9.07 11.42 -1.50
N LEU A 89 -8.65 10.17 -1.30
CA LEU A 89 -9.48 8.99 -1.62
C LEU A 89 -10.72 8.95 -0.74
N ALA A 90 -10.56 9.17 0.57
CA ALA A 90 -11.68 9.20 1.50
C ALA A 90 -12.68 10.30 1.12
N LEU A 91 -12.19 11.50 0.79
CA LEU A 91 -13.05 12.61 0.34
C LEU A 91 -13.82 12.26 -0.92
N SER A 92 -13.20 11.57 -1.87
CA SER A 92 -13.86 11.19 -3.12
C SER A 92 -15.01 10.20 -2.93
N LEU A 93 -15.04 9.50 -1.80
CA LEU A 93 -16.04 8.50 -1.47
C LEU A 93 -17.16 9.02 -0.58
N ILE A 94 -17.10 10.27 -0.16
CA ILE A 94 -18.15 10.91 0.62
C ILE A 94 -19.22 11.44 -0.34
N HIS A 95 -20.45 10.99 -0.13
CA HIS A 95 -21.60 11.52 -0.83
C HIS A 95 -22.21 12.66 -0.02
N ILE A 96 -22.00 13.86 -0.49
CA ILE A 96 -22.54 15.06 0.13
C ILE A 96 -23.80 15.47 -0.61
#